data_61e9a4317f55a765fbddb1f1d46a7833
#
_entry.id   61e9a4317f55a765fbddb1f1d46a7833
#
_cell.length_a   1.000
_cell.length_b   1.000
_cell.length_c   1.000
_cell.angle_alpha   90.00
_cell.angle_beta   90.00
_cell.angle_gamma   90.00
#
_symmetry.space_group_name_H-M   'P 1'
#
loop_
_entity.id
_entity.type
_entity.pdbx_description
1 polymer ?
#
loop_
_entity_poly.entity_id
_entity_poly.type
_entity_poly.pdbx_seq_one_letter_code
_entity_poly.pdbx_strand_id
1 'polypeptide(L)'
;MSQDRRSFCNLAPALLTACLLLGGVLRAAGQTSVATYHYDNYRTGWNQKESVLTPTNVGNSSFGLLANVPLDDQVDAQPLVVPGVVITAGKYQGTHDVVYVATEGNTVYAIDIHSAAILLSANFGTPVVRPLGCNNNGPNVGITSTPVIDLSGKTLYMMSYTQDPSGPAYRLHALELGSLNDKVKAQVVSASHTLTDGTTFAFNATYQRQRPALLLANGSIYAGFGSFCDFSPDVSRGWLLGWTAGSLKPFPSNQLIDQQAQGRYYLSSIWMAGYGPAADDEGNILFVTGNSASGTYDGVTNIQESVVKMSPTLTTVLDVFTPSNEEALDNEDGDFGSGGALVLPDQAGSTPHLAVAAGKFGKMYLMNEDNLGGYSPNKNNVLGTYTVGKCWCGQSYFVDHADGIGRVVSSGNRQVRVWKVQTSPTVGLQQVTSSTSIGGGQDPGFFTTISSNGTSNPIIWAVSRPPNSGQSQINLFAFDPESGGTRMKQLFKGAAGSWPNRGGDSNLVPVVADGMVFVASNQQLQIFGLTGKKAKQ
;
A
#
# COMPACT_ATOMS: atom_id res chain seq x y z
N MET A 1 -22.92 92.07 25.15
CA MET A 1 -23.04 92.79 23.86
C MET A 1 -22.32 91.98 22.82
N SER A 2 -23.08 91.43 22.08
CA SER A 2 -23.63 91.55 20.78
C SER A 2 -23.14 90.44 19.89
N GLN A 3 -24.04 89.52 19.57
CA GLN A 3 -24.53 89.08 18.26
C GLN A 3 -23.50 88.36 17.34
N ASP A 4 -23.65 87.09 17.19
CA ASP A 4 -24.65 86.36 16.35
C ASP A 4 -24.45 86.55 14.85
N ARG A 5 -24.07 85.51 14.14
CA ARG A 5 -24.65 85.13 12.81
C ARG A 5 -24.32 83.67 12.49
N ARG A 6 -25.39 82.90 12.42
CA ARG A 6 -25.43 81.52 11.91
C ARG A 6 -25.30 81.54 10.39
N SER A 7 -24.56 80.62 9.81
CA SER A 7 -24.64 80.27 8.41
C SER A 7 -24.91 78.77 8.30
N PHE A 8 -26.08 78.42 7.75
CA PHE A 8 -26.51 77.07 7.44
C PHE A 8 -25.84 76.61 6.18
N CYS A 9 -25.14 75.47 6.22
CA CYS A 9 -24.69 74.78 5.02
C CYS A 9 -25.44 73.45 4.97
N ASN A 10 -26.29 73.29 3.93
CA ASN A 10 -27.04 72.08 3.65
C ASN A 10 -26.08 71.01 3.16
N LEU A 11 -26.00 69.89 3.87
CA LEU A 11 -25.37 68.66 3.42
C LEU A 11 -26.47 67.63 3.11
N ALA A 12 -26.61 67.29 1.86
CA ALA A 12 -27.42 66.18 1.38
C ALA A 12 -26.79 64.83 1.80
N PRO A 13 -27.59 63.83 2.23
CA PRO A 13 -27.04 62.53 2.53
C PRO A 13 -26.79 61.75 1.23
N ALA A 14 -25.52 61.43 0.96
CA ALA A 14 -25.14 60.41 -0.01
C ALA A 14 -25.46 59.02 0.52
N LEU A 15 -26.45 58.34 -0.04
CA LEU A 15 -26.70 56.91 0.18
C LEU A 15 -25.54 56.11 -0.41
N LEU A 16 -24.67 55.58 0.43
CA LEU A 16 -23.73 54.54 0.07
C LEU A 16 -24.48 53.20 0.09
N THR A 17 -24.80 52.70 -1.13
CA THR A 17 -25.31 51.31 -1.29
C THR A 17 -24.11 50.36 -1.17
N ALA A 18 -23.94 49.78 0.01
CA ALA A 18 -22.97 48.69 0.23
C ALA A 18 -23.54 47.41 -0.40
N CYS A 19 -23.08 47.05 -1.59
CA CYS A 19 -23.25 45.71 -2.16
C CYS A 19 -22.43 44.72 -1.33
N LEU A 20 -23.08 44.06 -0.38
CA LEU A 20 -22.55 42.85 0.24
C LEU A 20 -22.48 41.77 -0.84
N LEU A 21 -21.31 41.62 -1.45
CA LEU A 21 -20.92 40.38 -2.15
C LEU A 21 -20.78 39.28 -1.10
N LEU A 22 -21.86 38.54 -0.89
CA LEU A 22 -21.77 37.20 -0.28
C LEU A 22 -21.02 36.29 -1.25
N GLY A 23 -19.70 36.42 -1.28
CA GLY A 23 -18.83 35.39 -1.80
C GLY A 23 -18.99 34.15 -0.92
N GLY A 24 -19.85 33.24 -1.34
CA GLY A 24 -19.87 31.90 -0.79
C GLY A 24 -18.47 31.34 -0.90
N VAL A 25 -17.78 31.21 0.23
CA VAL A 25 -16.57 30.38 0.32
C VAL A 25 -17.05 28.95 0.05
N LEU A 26 -17.05 28.56 -1.21
CA LEU A 26 -16.99 27.13 -1.55
C LEU A 26 -15.78 26.62 -0.79
N ARG A 27 -15.99 25.96 0.37
CA ARG A 27 -14.96 25.12 0.97
C ARG A 27 -14.58 24.12 -0.14
N ALA A 28 -13.43 24.31 -0.75
CA ALA A 28 -12.83 23.27 -1.54
C ALA A 28 -12.85 22.01 -0.68
N ALA A 29 -13.51 20.96 -1.11
CA ALA A 29 -13.40 19.66 -0.51
C ALA A 29 -11.89 19.41 -0.37
N GLY A 30 -11.42 19.08 0.83
CA GLY A 30 -9.98 18.95 1.08
C GLY A 30 -9.40 17.91 0.13
N GLN A 31 -8.51 18.34 -0.73
CA GLN A 31 -7.85 17.45 -1.69
C GLN A 31 -7.10 16.34 -0.95
N THR A 32 -7.17 15.12 -1.47
CA THR A 32 -6.61 13.93 -0.83
C THR A 32 -5.24 13.62 -1.39
N SER A 33 -4.22 13.64 -0.53
CA SER A 33 -2.91 13.06 -0.87
C SER A 33 -2.89 11.58 -0.52
N VAL A 34 -2.43 10.75 -1.47
CA VAL A 34 -2.10 9.33 -1.27
C VAL A 34 -0.60 9.20 -1.40
N ALA A 35 0.12 9.40 -0.31
CA ALA A 35 1.58 9.56 -0.29
C ALA A 35 2.33 8.25 0.01
N THR A 36 1.61 7.19 0.39
CA THR A 36 2.18 5.88 0.75
C THR A 36 1.21 4.77 0.39
N TYR A 37 1.71 3.55 0.38
CA TYR A 37 0.91 2.35 0.19
C TYR A 37 -0.21 2.28 1.25
N HIS A 38 -1.44 1.96 0.81
CA HIS A 38 -2.62 1.87 1.68
C HIS A 38 -2.86 3.12 2.55
N TYR A 39 -2.58 4.31 2.03
CA TYR A 39 -2.89 5.67 2.54
C TYR A 39 -2.11 6.13 3.76
N ASP A 40 -1.72 5.22 4.66
CA ASP A 40 -1.05 5.56 5.92
C ASP A 40 -0.04 4.49 6.36
N ASN A 41 0.67 4.76 7.44
CA ASN A 41 1.69 3.86 7.96
C ASN A 41 1.10 2.64 8.70
N TYR A 42 -0.16 2.68 9.14
CA TYR A 42 -0.89 1.53 9.66
C TYR A 42 -1.32 0.56 8.57
N ARG A 43 -1.31 1.02 7.31
CA ARG A 43 -1.78 0.27 6.12
C ARG A 43 -3.28 0.04 6.13
N THR A 44 -4.06 1.03 6.60
CA THR A 44 -5.52 0.91 6.68
C THR A 44 -6.20 0.76 5.32
N GLY A 45 -5.63 1.27 4.26
CA GLY A 45 -6.27 1.28 2.94
C GLY A 45 -7.53 2.17 2.89
N TRP A 46 -7.64 3.17 3.78
CA TRP A 46 -8.86 3.95 3.98
C TRP A 46 -8.68 5.44 3.65
N ASN A 47 -9.31 5.89 2.58
CA ASN A 47 -9.48 7.31 2.30
C ASN A 47 -10.72 7.86 2.99
N GLN A 48 -10.53 8.60 4.06
CA GLN A 48 -11.59 9.24 4.86
C GLN A 48 -12.04 10.61 4.30
N LYS A 49 -11.46 11.08 3.21
CA LYS A 49 -11.70 12.43 2.66
C LYS A 49 -12.45 12.42 1.33
N GLU A 50 -12.97 11.26 0.91
CA GLU A 50 -13.70 11.14 -0.34
C GLU A 50 -15.14 11.66 -0.19
N SER A 51 -15.40 12.83 -0.73
CA SER A 51 -16.70 13.50 -0.61
C SER A 51 -17.52 13.48 -1.90
N VAL A 52 -16.95 13.01 -3.01
CA VAL A 52 -17.56 13.04 -4.35
C VAL A 52 -18.20 11.68 -4.67
N LEU A 53 -17.46 10.58 -4.50
CA LEU A 53 -17.95 9.24 -4.81
C LEU A 53 -18.79 8.71 -3.64
N THR A 54 -20.03 8.32 -3.94
CA THR A 54 -20.98 7.78 -2.98
C THR A 54 -21.59 6.47 -3.52
N PRO A 55 -22.14 5.58 -2.67
CA PRO A 55 -22.84 4.39 -3.14
C PRO A 55 -23.92 4.69 -4.18
N THR A 56 -24.58 5.84 -4.07
CA THR A 56 -25.63 6.25 -4.99
C THR A 56 -25.10 6.57 -6.39
N ASN A 57 -24.03 7.40 -6.50
CA ASN A 57 -23.55 7.83 -7.81
C ASN A 57 -22.62 6.81 -8.48
N VAL A 58 -21.91 6.00 -7.70
CA VAL A 58 -21.12 4.87 -8.23
C VAL A 58 -22.03 3.70 -8.66
N GLY A 59 -23.16 3.52 -7.99
CA GLY A 59 -24.13 2.47 -8.30
C GLY A 59 -25.03 2.73 -9.52
N ASN A 60 -24.81 3.81 -10.26
CA ASN A 60 -25.58 4.17 -11.44
C ASN A 60 -24.69 4.41 -12.68
N SER A 61 -25.31 4.72 -13.82
CA SER A 61 -24.61 4.91 -15.10
C SER A 61 -23.74 6.18 -15.19
N SER A 62 -23.67 6.98 -14.14
CA SER A 62 -22.84 8.18 -14.10
C SER A 62 -21.36 7.92 -13.76
N PHE A 63 -21.03 6.74 -13.25
CA PHE A 63 -19.66 6.32 -12.96
C PHE A 63 -19.10 5.41 -14.06
N GLY A 64 -17.85 5.63 -14.47
CA GLY A 64 -17.21 4.83 -15.52
C GLY A 64 -15.79 5.29 -15.83
N LEU A 65 -15.21 4.70 -16.88
CA LEU A 65 -13.87 5.04 -17.36
C LEU A 65 -13.86 6.46 -17.93
N LEU A 66 -12.94 7.30 -17.43
CA LEU A 66 -12.68 8.67 -17.91
C LEU A 66 -11.51 8.70 -18.89
N ALA A 67 -10.42 8.01 -18.57
CA ALA A 67 -9.21 8.01 -19.38
C ALA A 67 -8.42 6.71 -19.27
N ASN A 68 -7.65 6.41 -20.31
CA ASN A 68 -6.63 5.37 -20.35
C ASN A 68 -5.31 6.01 -20.80
N VAL A 69 -4.29 5.94 -19.92
CA VAL A 69 -2.96 6.50 -20.18
C VAL A 69 -2.01 5.35 -20.48
N PRO A 70 -1.42 5.26 -21.68
CA PRO A 70 -0.44 4.25 -22.01
C PRO A 70 0.87 4.47 -21.24
N LEU A 71 1.48 3.39 -20.79
CA LEU A 71 2.76 3.36 -20.08
C LEU A 71 3.72 2.40 -20.81
N ASP A 72 5.00 2.47 -20.46
CA ASP A 72 6.04 1.66 -21.12
C ASP A 72 6.02 0.19 -20.74
N ASP A 73 5.68 -0.14 -19.49
CA ASP A 73 5.76 -1.50 -18.96
C ASP A 73 4.65 -1.78 -17.92
N GLN A 74 4.68 -2.96 -17.35
CA GLN A 74 3.81 -3.42 -16.29
C GLN A 74 3.97 -2.55 -15.02
N VAL A 75 2.89 -2.40 -14.27
CA VAL A 75 2.84 -1.63 -13.03
C VAL A 75 2.42 -2.55 -11.88
N ASP A 76 3.36 -2.86 -10.99
CA ASP A 76 3.12 -3.54 -9.71
C ASP A 76 2.99 -2.54 -8.55
N ALA A 77 3.60 -1.37 -8.69
CA ALA A 77 3.54 -0.30 -7.70
C ALA A 77 2.14 0.34 -7.61
N GLN A 78 1.62 0.54 -6.41
CA GLN A 78 0.40 1.32 -6.21
C GLN A 78 0.61 2.77 -6.71
N PRO A 79 -0.30 3.35 -7.51
CA PRO A 79 -0.26 4.77 -7.84
C PRO A 79 -0.31 5.67 -6.59
N LEU A 80 0.42 6.79 -6.62
CA LEU A 80 0.41 7.78 -5.54
C LEU A 80 -0.16 9.10 -6.06
N VAL A 81 -1.01 9.77 -5.28
CA VAL A 81 -1.68 11.01 -5.70
C VAL A 81 -1.26 12.17 -4.82
N VAL A 82 -0.84 13.27 -5.43
CA VAL A 82 -0.47 14.51 -4.73
C VAL A 82 -1.11 15.71 -5.44
N PRO A 83 -2.05 16.39 -4.79
CA PRO A 83 -2.61 17.63 -5.33
C PRO A 83 -1.65 18.80 -5.20
N GLY A 84 -1.80 19.78 -6.10
CA GLY A 84 -1.09 21.04 -6.03
C GLY A 84 0.42 20.98 -6.26
N VAL A 85 0.92 19.99 -7.00
CA VAL A 85 2.34 19.88 -7.34
C VAL A 85 2.72 20.96 -8.34
N VAL A 86 3.80 21.69 -8.05
CA VAL A 86 4.39 22.65 -8.99
C VAL A 86 5.36 21.90 -9.91
N ILE A 87 4.96 21.66 -11.15
CA ILE A 87 5.82 21.10 -12.20
C ILE A 87 6.80 22.17 -12.66
N THR A 88 8.08 21.91 -12.53
CA THR A 88 9.18 22.87 -12.80
C THR A 88 9.95 22.57 -14.08
N ALA A 89 9.71 21.43 -14.70
CA ALA A 89 10.40 20.96 -15.89
C ALA A 89 9.41 20.59 -17.02
N GLY A 90 9.93 20.44 -18.25
CA GLY A 90 9.15 20.03 -19.41
C GLY A 90 8.20 21.12 -19.93
N LYS A 91 7.24 20.72 -20.76
CA LYS A 91 6.30 21.65 -21.44
C LYS A 91 5.06 22.02 -20.61
N TYR A 92 4.79 21.30 -19.54
CA TYR A 92 3.59 21.47 -18.71
C TYR A 92 3.92 22.12 -17.37
N GLN A 93 4.79 23.14 -17.36
CA GLN A 93 5.11 23.89 -16.14
C GLN A 93 3.86 24.54 -15.55
N GLY A 94 3.75 24.49 -14.22
CA GLY A 94 2.60 25.03 -13.50
C GLY A 94 2.17 24.14 -12.34
N THR A 95 1.04 24.50 -11.72
CA THR A 95 0.48 23.72 -10.61
C THR A 95 -0.53 22.71 -11.14
N HIS A 96 -0.37 21.44 -10.75
CA HIS A 96 -1.17 20.32 -11.19
C HIS A 96 -1.53 19.39 -10.03
N ASP A 97 -2.64 18.70 -10.13
CA ASP A 97 -2.96 17.54 -9.29
C ASP A 97 -2.41 16.31 -10.01
N VAL A 98 -1.50 15.60 -9.37
CA VAL A 98 -0.64 14.62 -10.03
C VAL A 98 -0.83 13.23 -9.47
N VAL A 99 -0.98 12.22 -10.35
CA VAL A 99 -0.76 10.82 -10.01
C VAL A 99 0.62 10.38 -10.49
N TYR A 100 1.42 9.84 -9.56
CA TYR A 100 2.72 9.23 -9.84
C TYR A 100 2.54 7.73 -10.05
N VAL A 101 3.15 7.21 -11.11
CA VAL A 101 3.12 5.78 -11.45
C VAL A 101 4.54 5.32 -11.76
N ALA A 102 4.96 4.21 -11.17
CA ALA A 102 6.27 3.60 -11.41
C ALA A 102 6.09 2.23 -12.07
N THR A 103 6.96 1.90 -13.05
CA THR A 103 6.82 0.71 -13.87
C THR A 103 7.99 -0.25 -13.71
N GLU A 104 7.78 -1.51 -14.11
CA GLU A 104 8.85 -2.51 -14.23
C GLU A 104 9.89 -2.17 -15.32
N GLY A 105 9.61 -1.19 -16.17
CA GLY A 105 10.56 -0.57 -17.10
C GLY A 105 11.53 0.42 -16.44
N ASN A 106 11.53 0.56 -15.11
CA ASN A 106 12.27 1.56 -14.35
C ASN A 106 11.89 3.01 -14.72
N THR A 107 10.65 3.26 -15.14
CA THR A 107 10.16 4.59 -15.45
C THR A 107 9.20 5.09 -14.37
N VAL A 108 9.38 6.33 -13.93
CA VAL A 108 8.41 7.07 -13.10
C VAL A 108 7.71 8.10 -13.97
N TYR A 109 6.39 8.09 -13.93
CA TYR A 109 5.52 9.06 -14.60
C TYR A 109 4.88 9.99 -13.58
N ALA A 110 4.78 11.27 -13.91
CA ALA A 110 3.88 12.25 -13.28
C ALA A 110 2.77 12.58 -14.27
N ILE A 111 1.52 12.28 -13.93
CA ILE A 111 0.35 12.38 -14.84
C ILE A 111 -0.66 13.31 -14.18
N ASP A 112 -1.19 14.29 -14.93
CA ASP A 112 -2.27 15.17 -14.47
C ASP A 112 -3.57 14.38 -14.37
N ILE A 113 -4.22 14.39 -13.18
CA ILE A 113 -5.40 13.56 -12.93
C ILE A 113 -6.65 14.01 -13.70
N HIS A 114 -6.71 15.28 -14.11
CA HIS A 114 -7.88 15.87 -14.80
C HIS A 114 -7.79 15.73 -16.32
N SER A 115 -6.62 16.00 -16.90
CA SER A 115 -6.40 15.92 -18.36
C SER A 115 -5.86 14.58 -18.81
N ALA A 116 -5.41 13.73 -17.91
CA ALA A 116 -4.68 12.48 -18.18
C ALA A 116 -3.38 12.69 -19.00
N ALA A 117 -2.85 13.90 -19.01
CA ALA A 117 -1.59 14.22 -19.71
C ALA A 117 -0.38 13.75 -18.89
N ILE A 118 0.57 13.10 -19.55
CA ILE A 118 1.89 12.82 -18.96
C ILE A 118 2.65 14.15 -18.89
N LEU A 119 2.81 14.67 -17.67
CA LEU A 119 3.51 15.92 -17.38
C LEU A 119 5.02 15.73 -17.43
N LEU A 120 5.49 14.66 -16.78
CA LEU A 120 6.89 14.26 -16.72
C LEU A 120 7.00 12.75 -16.85
N SER A 121 8.14 12.30 -17.38
CA SER A 121 8.59 10.91 -17.30
C SER A 121 10.09 10.87 -17.13
N ALA A 122 10.60 9.99 -16.26
CA ALA A 122 12.02 9.78 -16.05
C ALA A 122 12.32 8.28 -15.95
N ASN A 123 13.30 7.81 -16.73
CA ASN A 123 13.75 6.42 -16.69
C ASN A 123 15.07 6.31 -15.92
N PHE A 124 15.15 5.32 -15.04
CA PHE A 124 16.25 5.14 -14.07
C PHE A 124 17.19 3.97 -14.42
N GLY A 125 17.20 3.54 -15.67
CA GLY A 125 18.12 2.54 -16.21
C GLY A 125 17.43 1.27 -16.70
N THR A 126 18.19 0.42 -17.35
CA THR A 126 17.69 -0.83 -17.95
C THR A 126 17.23 -1.79 -16.86
N PRO A 127 15.99 -2.28 -16.87
CA PRO A 127 15.51 -3.25 -15.89
C PRO A 127 16.22 -4.60 -16.07
N VAL A 128 16.20 -5.42 -15.02
CA VAL A 128 16.73 -6.79 -15.10
C VAL A 128 15.66 -7.70 -15.73
N VAL A 129 16.06 -8.45 -16.76
CA VAL A 129 15.14 -9.35 -17.47
C VAL A 129 15.19 -10.74 -16.85
N ARG A 130 14.05 -11.23 -16.36
CA ARG A 130 13.88 -12.58 -15.78
C ARG A 130 14.99 -12.95 -14.81
N PRO A 131 15.21 -12.21 -13.73
CA PRO A 131 16.28 -12.50 -12.78
C PRO A 131 16.20 -13.96 -12.33
N LEU A 132 17.32 -14.68 -12.41
CA LEU A 132 17.43 -16.12 -12.14
C LEU A 132 16.45 -17.02 -12.93
N GLY A 133 15.85 -16.51 -14.02
CA GLY A 133 14.81 -17.23 -14.75
C GLY A 133 13.40 -17.11 -14.13
N CYS A 134 13.24 -16.39 -13.03
CA CYS A 134 11.94 -16.12 -12.43
C CYS A 134 11.07 -15.29 -13.40
N ASN A 135 9.82 -15.71 -13.61
CA ASN A 135 8.89 -15.07 -14.56
C ASN A 135 7.56 -14.72 -13.92
N ASN A 136 7.54 -14.47 -12.62
CA ASN A 136 6.32 -14.15 -11.88
C ASN A 136 5.80 -12.75 -12.24
N ASN A 137 6.68 -11.76 -12.33
CA ASN A 137 6.43 -10.45 -12.89
C ASN A 137 7.27 -10.31 -14.15
N GLY A 138 6.94 -9.48 -15.02
CA GLY A 138 7.88 -9.27 -16.08
C GLY A 138 7.43 -9.68 -17.49
N PRO A 139 8.33 -9.71 -18.47
CA PRO A 139 9.73 -10.17 -18.36
C PRO A 139 10.69 -9.23 -17.64
N ASN A 140 10.39 -7.95 -17.54
CA ASN A 140 11.22 -6.97 -16.85
C ASN A 140 10.93 -6.96 -15.35
N VAL A 141 11.96 -6.73 -14.53
CA VAL A 141 11.87 -6.43 -13.12
C VAL A 141 12.67 -5.16 -12.87
N GLY A 142 11.98 -4.11 -12.48
CA GLY A 142 12.52 -2.77 -12.27
C GLY A 142 12.01 -2.15 -10.96
N ILE A 143 11.06 -1.20 -11.04
CA ILE A 143 10.43 -0.62 -9.85
C ILE A 143 9.18 -1.45 -9.51
N THR A 144 9.36 -2.54 -8.79
CA THR A 144 8.26 -3.43 -8.39
C THR A 144 7.50 -2.88 -7.19
N SER A 145 8.20 -2.30 -6.22
CA SER A 145 7.60 -1.82 -4.97
C SER A 145 6.93 -0.47 -5.12
N THR A 146 5.86 -0.26 -4.37
CA THR A 146 5.23 1.05 -4.25
C THR A 146 6.21 2.04 -3.63
N PRO A 147 6.48 3.19 -4.28
CA PRO A 147 7.25 4.29 -3.72
C PRO A 147 6.56 4.91 -2.49
N VAL A 148 7.24 5.86 -1.83
CA VAL A 148 6.65 6.67 -0.77
C VAL A 148 7.02 8.14 -0.94
N ILE A 149 6.11 9.04 -0.60
CA ILE A 149 6.29 10.48 -0.75
C ILE A 149 6.36 11.16 0.62
N ASP A 150 7.44 11.90 0.85
CA ASP A 150 7.48 12.93 1.87
C ASP A 150 6.84 14.21 1.31
N LEU A 151 5.61 14.48 1.74
CA LEU A 151 4.87 15.67 1.30
C LEU A 151 5.53 16.95 1.77
N SER A 152 6.11 16.96 2.97
CA SER A 152 6.78 18.13 3.54
C SER A 152 8.08 18.46 2.81
N GLY A 153 8.86 17.45 2.52
CA GLY A 153 10.09 17.54 1.74
C GLY A 153 9.87 17.58 0.23
N LYS A 154 8.63 17.40 -0.26
CA LYS A 154 8.30 17.28 -1.69
C LYS A 154 9.19 16.27 -2.40
N THR A 155 9.37 15.09 -1.78
CA THR A 155 10.32 14.07 -2.22
C THR A 155 9.63 12.73 -2.41
N LEU A 156 9.79 12.12 -3.57
CA LEU A 156 9.36 10.76 -3.85
C LEU A 156 10.58 9.84 -3.68
N TYR A 157 10.48 8.87 -2.76
CA TYR A 157 11.49 7.82 -2.58
C TYR A 157 11.04 6.56 -3.32
N MET A 158 11.93 5.98 -4.13
CA MET A 158 11.67 4.76 -4.87
C MET A 158 12.93 3.89 -5.00
N MET A 159 12.73 2.59 -5.24
CA MET A 159 13.79 1.61 -5.43
C MET A 159 13.79 1.14 -6.88
N SER A 160 14.85 1.44 -7.65
CA SER A 160 15.03 0.87 -8.98
C SER A 160 15.88 -0.42 -8.93
N TYR A 161 15.60 -1.36 -9.84
CA TYR A 161 16.42 -2.55 -10.02
C TYR A 161 16.93 -2.57 -11.45
N THR A 162 18.26 -2.43 -11.60
CA THR A 162 18.89 -2.19 -12.90
C THR A 162 19.93 -3.25 -13.24
N GLN A 163 20.05 -3.56 -14.55
CA GLN A 163 21.11 -4.39 -15.10
C GLN A 163 22.33 -3.51 -15.39
N ASP A 164 23.29 -3.53 -14.50
CA ASP A 164 24.56 -2.84 -14.69
C ASP A 164 25.61 -3.74 -15.41
N PRO A 165 26.70 -3.18 -15.93
CA PRO A 165 27.79 -3.97 -16.49
C PRO A 165 28.43 -4.97 -15.50
N SER A 166 28.37 -4.66 -14.20
CA SER A 166 28.89 -5.52 -13.11
C SER A 166 27.87 -6.51 -12.56
N GLY A 167 26.64 -6.50 -13.06
CA GLY A 167 25.53 -7.33 -12.60
C GLY A 167 24.34 -6.51 -12.08
N PRO A 168 23.28 -7.17 -11.61
CA PRO A 168 22.10 -6.50 -11.07
C PRO A 168 22.42 -5.61 -9.86
N ALA A 169 21.73 -4.45 -9.76
CA ALA A 169 21.89 -3.53 -8.66
C ALA A 169 20.56 -2.86 -8.28
N TYR A 170 20.29 -2.74 -6.97
CA TYR A 170 19.23 -1.89 -6.44
C TYR A 170 19.76 -0.50 -6.11
N ARG A 171 18.94 0.53 -6.40
CA ARG A 171 19.25 1.93 -6.02
C ARG A 171 18.03 2.57 -5.38
N LEU A 172 18.24 3.14 -4.20
CA LEU A 172 17.27 4.01 -3.55
C LEU A 172 17.47 5.44 -4.08
N HIS A 173 16.41 6.01 -4.61
CA HIS A 173 16.36 7.37 -5.15
C HIS A 173 15.54 8.28 -4.24
N ALA A 174 15.83 9.58 -4.26
CA ALA A 174 15.05 10.65 -3.64
C ALA A 174 14.76 11.73 -4.69
N LEU A 175 13.59 11.63 -5.33
CA LEU A 175 13.22 12.45 -6.47
C LEU A 175 12.44 13.70 -6.05
N GLU A 176 12.73 14.84 -6.66
CA GLU A 176 11.90 16.03 -6.55
C GLU A 176 10.58 15.82 -7.29
N LEU A 177 9.44 16.08 -6.65
CA LEU A 177 8.12 15.85 -7.24
C LEU A 177 7.89 16.62 -8.55
N GLY A 178 8.38 17.87 -8.63
CA GLY A 178 8.13 18.75 -9.76
C GLY A 178 9.02 18.55 -10.98
N SER A 179 10.09 17.72 -10.87
CA SER A 179 11.05 17.53 -11.96
C SER A 179 11.44 16.07 -12.18
N LEU A 180 11.18 15.18 -11.22
CA LEU A 180 11.65 13.79 -11.15
C LEU A 180 13.19 13.65 -11.15
N ASN A 181 13.92 14.71 -10.85
CA ASN A 181 15.37 14.65 -10.69
C ASN A 181 15.76 14.18 -9.29
N ASP A 182 16.84 13.43 -9.19
CA ASP A 182 17.43 13.07 -7.89
C ASP A 182 17.85 14.33 -7.12
N LYS A 183 17.35 14.52 -5.91
CA LYS A 183 17.72 15.61 -4.98
C LYS A 183 19.09 15.39 -4.36
N VAL A 184 19.45 14.13 -4.20
CA VAL A 184 20.75 13.65 -3.73
C VAL A 184 21.14 12.44 -4.55
N LYS A 185 22.44 12.14 -4.63
CA LYS A 185 22.90 10.96 -5.38
C LYS A 185 22.22 9.69 -4.90
N ALA A 186 21.66 8.92 -5.83
CA ALA A 186 21.04 7.65 -5.53
C ALA A 186 21.99 6.71 -4.79
N GLN A 187 21.47 6.02 -3.78
CA GLN A 187 22.22 5.11 -2.93
C GLN A 187 22.14 3.70 -3.47
N VAL A 188 23.26 3.11 -3.85
CA VAL A 188 23.34 1.68 -4.16
C VAL A 188 23.10 0.89 -2.88
N VAL A 189 22.19 -0.08 -2.94
CA VAL A 189 21.86 -0.93 -1.80
C VAL A 189 23.01 -1.89 -1.53
N SER A 190 23.48 -1.88 -0.32
CA SER A 190 24.49 -2.80 0.20
C SER A 190 24.28 -2.99 1.70
N ALA A 191 24.51 -4.19 2.18
CA ALA A 191 24.43 -4.53 3.60
C ALA A 191 25.32 -5.75 3.87
N SER A 192 25.70 -5.95 5.12
CA SER A 192 26.33 -7.18 5.58
C SER A 192 25.87 -7.50 7.00
N HIS A 193 25.89 -8.76 7.35
CA HIS A 193 25.53 -9.24 8.68
C HIS A 193 26.45 -10.39 9.09
N THR A 194 26.76 -10.49 10.37
CA THR A 194 27.56 -11.60 10.90
C THR A 194 26.62 -12.76 11.21
N LEU A 195 26.89 -13.93 10.64
CA LEU A 195 26.14 -15.16 10.88
C LEU A 195 26.50 -15.78 12.23
N THR A 196 25.72 -16.79 12.66
CA THR A 196 25.92 -17.49 13.94
C THR A 196 27.28 -18.20 14.08
N ASP A 197 27.94 -18.52 12.95
CA ASP A 197 29.28 -19.12 12.92
C ASP A 197 30.42 -18.08 12.88
N GLY A 198 30.08 -16.78 12.93
CA GLY A 198 31.05 -15.67 12.86
C GLY A 198 31.44 -15.26 11.45
N THR A 199 30.95 -15.92 10.41
CA THR A 199 31.22 -15.51 9.02
C THR A 199 30.36 -14.28 8.64
N THR A 200 30.80 -13.54 7.62
CA THR A 200 30.05 -12.38 7.12
C THR A 200 29.21 -12.79 5.90
N PHE A 201 27.92 -12.54 5.98
CA PHE A 201 26.99 -12.65 4.86
C PHE A 201 26.70 -11.28 4.26
N ALA A 202 26.92 -11.10 2.97
CA ALA A 202 26.71 -9.84 2.27
C ALA A 202 25.43 -9.89 1.43
N PHE A 203 24.71 -8.76 1.40
CA PHE A 203 23.58 -8.55 0.49
C PHE A 203 24.03 -8.69 -0.97
N ASN A 204 23.29 -9.47 -1.75
CA ASN A 204 23.56 -9.65 -3.17
C ASN A 204 22.29 -9.44 -3.99
N ALA A 205 22.25 -8.37 -4.77
CA ALA A 205 21.11 -7.97 -5.59
C ALA A 205 20.71 -9.03 -6.64
N THR A 206 21.59 -9.97 -7.00
CA THR A 206 21.27 -11.07 -7.92
C THR A 206 20.23 -12.03 -7.32
N TYR A 207 20.28 -12.24 -6.00
CA TYR A 207 19.45 -13.24 -5.31
C TYR A 207 18.30 -12.63 -4.53
N GLN A 208 18.38 -11.33 -4.21
CA GLN A 208 17.43 -10.64 -3.35
C GLN A 208 16.41 -9.86 -4.18
N ARG A 209 15.12 -10.03 -3.88
CA ARG A 209 14.03 -9.32 -4.55
C ARG A 209 13.41 -8.27 -3.62
N GLN A 210 13.37 -7.02 -4.07
CA GLN A 210 12.64 -5.96 -3.41
C GLN A 210 11.22 -5.90 -3.99
N ARG A 211 10.21 -6.26 -3.19
CA ARG A 211 8.81 -6.31 -3.62
C ARG A 211 7.87 -5.53 -2.68
N PRO A 212 8.03 -5.59 -1.34
CA PRO A 212 7.19 -4.84 -0.42
C PRO A 212 7.28 -3.34 -0.66
N ALA A 213 6.16 -2.63 -0.52
CA ALA A 213 6.11 -1.19 -0.58
C ALA A 213 7.11 -0.55 0.39
N LEU A 214 7.70 0.58 0.02
CA LEU A 214 8.56 1.34 0.91
C LEU A 214 7.73 1.93 2.07
N LEU A 215 8.36 2.06 3.23
CA LEU A 215 7.79 2.75 4.38
C LEU A 215 8.64 3.98 4.70
N LEU A 216 7.97 5.13 4.84
CA LEU A 216 8.55 6.35 5.41
C LEU A 216 8.00 6.54 6.83
N ALA A 217 8.83 6.32 7.82
CA ALA A 217 8.52 6.53 9.22
C ALA A 217 9.77 7.01 9.96
N ASN A 218 9.62 7.69 11.10
CA ASN A 218 10.74 8.13 11.94
C ASN A 218 11.84 8.93 11.20
N GLY A 219 11.48 9.67 10.14
CA GLY A 219 12.45 10.35 9.28
C GLY A 219 13.36 9.40 8.48
N SER A 220 12.92 8.17 8.25
CA SER A 220 13.70 7.10 7.63
C SER A 220 12.89 6.33 6.60
N ILE A 221 13.58 5.73 5.63
CA ILE A 221 12.99 4.84 4.61
C ILE A 221 13.35 3.41 4.98
N TYR A 222 12.36 2.51 4.95
CA TYR A 222 12.54 1.08 5.19
C TYR A 222 12.12 0.27 3.98
N ALA A 223 12.88 -0.79 3.68
CA ALA A 223 12.61 -1.71 2.58
C ALA A 223 12.85 -3.17 3.01
N GLY A 224 11.87 -4.02 2.70
CA GLY A 224 11.98 -5.47 2.85
C GLY A 224 12.48 -6.13 1.56
N PHE A 225 13.22 -7.22 1.69
CA PHE A 225 13.70 -8.03 0.58
C PHE A 225 13.41 -9.50 0.81
N GLY A 226 13.14 -10.20 -0.28
CA GLY A 226 12.94 -11.64 -0.34
C GLY A 226 13.73 -12.27 -1.47
N SER A 227 13.20 -13.33 -2.06
CA SER A 227 13.81 -14.12 -3.12
C SER A 227 13.17 -13.90 -4.50
N PHE A 228 13.83 -14.39 -5.54
CA PHE A 228 13.26 -14.56 -6.87
C PHE A 228 12.77 -16.01 -7.06
N CYS A 229 11.46 -16.24 -6.92
CA CYS A 229 10.80 -17.55 -7.09
C CYS A 229 11.44 -18.68 -6.27
N ASP A 230 12.13 -18.37 -5.19
CA ASP A 230 12.88 -19.30 -4.33
C ASP A 230 13.91 -20.17 -5.09
N PHE A 231 14.39 -19.69 -6.25
CA PHE A 231 15.30 -20.44 -7.11
C PHE A 231 16.73 -20.52 -6.59
N SER A 232 17.09 -19.77 -5.58
CA SER A 232 18.42 -19.77 -4.97
C SER A 232 18.32 -19.75 -3.44
N PRO A 233 17.69 -20.78 -2.84
CA PRO A 233 17.40 -20.79 -1.41
C PRO A 233 18.66 -20.78 -0.52
N ASP A 234 19.79 -21.30 -1.02
CA ASP A 234 21.04 -21.36 -0.23
C ASP A 234 21.69 -19.98 -0.01
N VAL A 235 21.34 -18.99 -0.81
CA VAL A 235 21.94 -17.65 -0.79
C VAL A 235 20.93 -16.51 -0.73
N SER A 236 19.64 -16.82 -0.76
CA SER A 236 18.57 -15.84 -0.63
C SER A 236 18.08 -15.81 0.82
N ARG A 237 18.09 -14.63 1.43
CA ARG A 237 17.65 -14.43 2.82
C ARG A 237 16.78 -13.19 2.92
N GLY A 238 15.81 -13.18 3.84
CA GLY A 238 15.01 -12.01 4.15
C GLY A 238 15.86 -10.90 4.80
N TRP A 239 15.76 -9.68 4.26
CA TRP A 239 16.40 -8.50 4.82
C TRP A 239 15.38 -7.42 5.08
N LEU A 240 15.50 -6.72 6.21
CA LEU A 240 14.90 -5.41 6.44
C LEU A 240 16.02 -4.38 6.53
N LEU A 241 16.04 -3.43 5.59
CA LEU A 241 17.06 -2.39 5.49
C LEU A 241 16.46 -1.01 5.74
N GLY A 242 17.25 -0.09 6.28
CA GLY A 242 16.84 1.27 6.59
C GLY A 242 17.84 2.32 6.13
N TRP A 243 17.34 3.51 5.78
CA TRP A 243 18.10 4.68 5.38
C TRP A 243 17.50 5.95 5.99
N THR A 244 18.35 6.89 6.40
CA THR A 244 17.88 8.22 6.80
C THR A 244 17.25 8.92 5.59
N ALA A 245 16.01 9.38 5.70
CA ALA A 245 15.35 10.15 4.65
C ALA A 245 16.16 11.43 4.32
N GLY A 246 16.05 11.90 3.08
CA GLY A 246 16.74 13.09 2.59
C GLY A 246 18.22 12.87 2.27
N SER A 247 19.01 12.22 3.13
CA SER A 247 20.43 11.96 2.88
C SER A 247 20.70 10.60 2.23
N LEU A 248 19.76 9.68 2.30
CA LEU A 248 19.86 8.28 1.90
C LEU A 248 21.03 7.52 2.55
N LYS A 249 21.51 8.02 3.71
CA LYS A 249 22.56 7.32 4.45
C LYS A 249 22.00 6.02 5.03
N PRO A 250 22.61 4.85 4.70
CA PRO A 250 22.15 3.58 5.25
C PRO A 250 22.35 3.53 6.76
N PHE A 251 21.49 2.81 7.45
CA PHE A 251 21.66 2.53 8.86
C PHE A 251 22.92 1.68 9.08
N PRO A 252 23.63 1.87 10.19
CA PRO A 252 24.73 0.97 10.57
C PRO A 252 24.20 -0.42 10.97
N SER A 253 22.96 -0.48 11.46
CA SER A 253 22.22 -1.71 11.75
C SER A 253 21.32 -2.08 10.59
N ASN A 254 21.14 -3.37 10.37
CA ASN A 254 20.15 -3.95 9.48
C ASN A 254 19.67 -5.26 10.10
N GLN A 255 18.51 -5.74 9.66
CA GLN A 255 18.00 -7.02 10.12
C GLN A 255 18.08 -8.06 9.00
N LEU A 256 18.87 -9.09 9.23
CA LEU A 256 18.84 -10.33 8.49
C LEU A 256 17.93 -11.31 9.25
N ILE A 257 16.90 -11.82 8.58
CA ILE A 257 15.84 -12.61 9.24
C ILE A 257 16.28 -14.06 9.46
N ASP A 258 17.18 -14.58 8.61
CA ASP A 258 17.90 -15.82 8.86
C ASP A 258 19.40 -15.52 9.02
N GLN A 259 19.93 -15.74 10.22
CA GLN A 259 21.33 -15.51 10.58
C GLN A 259 22.10 -16.83 10.78
N GLN A 260 21.51 -17.97 10.42
CA GLN A 260 22.16 -19.26 10.58
C GLN A 260 23.37 -19.40 9.63
N ALA A 261 24.33 -20.24 10.04
CA ALA A 261 25.52 -20.56 9.27
C ALA A 261 25.17 -21.11 7.87
N GLN A 262 26.05 -20.91 6.88
CA GLN A 262 25.85 -21.39 5.51
C GLN A 262 25.71 -22.92 5.44
N GLY A 263 25.09 -23.38 4.36
CA GLY A 263 24.91 -24.81 4.06
C GLY A 263 23.49 -25.34 4.31
N ARG A 264 22.52 -24.44 4.43
CA ARG A 264 21.10 -24.77 4.59
C ARG A 264 20.23 -24.00 3.61
N TYR A 265 18.96 -24.36 3.56
CA TYR A 265 17.91 -23.59 2.91
C TYR A 265 17.54 -22.42 3.84
N TYR A 266 17.48 -21.21 3.33
CA TYR A 266 17.34 -20.02 4.19
C TYR A 266 16.01 -19.30 4.03
N LEU A 267 15.83 -18.56 2.99
CA LEU A 267 14.70 -17.69 2.67
C LEU A 267 14.26 -16.76 3.79
N SER A 268 13.29 -17.12 4.61
CA SER A 268 12.62 -16.19 5.57
C SER A 268 12.27 -14.85 4.92
N SER A 269 11.79 -14.91 3.67
CA SER A 269 11.65 -13.77 2.76
C SER A 269 10.65 -12.73 3.26
N ILE A 270 10.99 -11.44 3.16
CA ILE A 270 10.03 -10.34 3.35
C ILE A 270 9.52 -9.95 1.96
N TRP A 271 8.42 -10.58 1.50
CA TRP A 271 7.87 -10.33 0.16
C TRP A 271 6.43 -9.82 0.13
N MET A 272 5.59 -10.18 1.08
CA MET A 272 4.29 -9.63 1.45
C MET A 272 3.33 -9.36 0.25
N ALA A 273 3.48 -10.07 -0.88
CA ALA A 273 2.74 -9.87 -2.13
C ALA A 273 2.70 -8.41 -2.65
N GLY A 274 3.66 -7.57 -2.26
CA GLY A 274 3.69 -6.14 -2.58
C GLY A 274 3.02 -5.25 -1.53
N TYR A 275 2.41 -5.81 -0.48
CA TYR A 275 2.02 -5.06 0.72
C TYR A 275 3.28 -4.48 1.39
N GLY A 276 3.17 -3.45 2.19
CA GLY A 276 4.33 -2.81 2.81
C GLY A 276 4.45 -3.09 4.30
N PRO A 277 5.65 -2.98 4.89
CA PRO A 277 5.78 -2.88 6.33
C PRO A 277 4.91 -1.75 6.87
N ALA A 278 4.31 -1.96 8.05
CA ALA A 278 3.54 -0.95 8.78
C ALA A 278 4.41 -0.31 9.87
N ALA A 279 3.97 0.83 10.40
CA ALA A 279 4.53 1.41 11.62
C ALA A 279 3.40 1.71 12.61
N ASP A 280 3.65 1.43 13.89
CA ASP A 280 2.75 1.78 15.00
C ASP A 280 2.97 3.23 15.47
N ASP A 281 2.24 3.65 16.52
CA ASP A 281 2.33 5.01 17.07
C ASP A 281 3.67 5.32 17.74
N GLU A 282 4.37 4.31 18.25
CA GLU A 282 5.72 4.45 18.77
C GLU A 282 6.78 4.46 17.67
N GLY A 283 6.37 4.24 16.41
CA GLY A 283 7.24 4.15 15.25
C GLY A 283 7.92 2.80 15.09
N ASN A 284 7.52 1.77 15.80
CA ASN A 284 8.04 0.42 15.60
C ASN A 284 7.55 -0.14 14.27
N ILE A 285 8.35 -1.00 13.64
CA ILE A 285 8.11 -1.50 12.30
C ILE A 285 7.55 -2.91 12.37
N LEU A 286 6.35 -3.12 11.80
CA LEU A 286 5.70 -4.43 11.70
C LEU A 286 5.79 -4.95 10.26
N PHE A 287 6.21 -6.20 10.09
CA PHE A 287 6.27 -6.89 8.81
C PHE A 287 6.05 -8.39 8.97
N VAL A 288 5.90 -9.10 7.86
CA VAL A 288 5.64 -10.55 7.87
C VAL A 288 6.73 -11.26 7.06
N THR A 289 7.21 -12.38 7.61
CA THR A 289 8.21 -13.24 6.97
C THR A 289 7.59 -14.50 6.40
N GLY A 290 8.13 -15.01 5.31
CA GLY A 290 7.73 -16.25 4.65
C GLY A 290 8.53 -17.46 5.13
N ASN A 291 8.41 -18.54 4.36
CA ASN A 291 8.97 -19.86 4.65
C ASN A 291 10.51 -19.89 4.73
N SER A 292 11.01 -20.96 5.34
CA SER A 292 12.43 -21.33 5.41
C SER A 292 12.56 -22.85 5.41
N ALA A 293 13.75 -23.36 5.75
CA ALA A 293 13.94 -24.79 5.95
C ALA A 293 13.18 -25.29 7.18
N SER A 294 12.37 -26.33 7.02
CA SER A 294 11.66 -26.98 8.11
C SER A 294 12.60 -27.38 9.26
N GLY A 295 12.16 -27.15 10.49
CA GLY A 295 12.92 -27.44 11.71
C GLY A 295 14.10 -26.50 11.97
N THR A 296 14.15 -25.33 11.32
CA THR A 296 15.19 -24.32 11.54
C THR A 296 14.73 -23.12 12.35
N TYR A 297 13.43 -23.00 12.61
CA TYR A 297 12.88 -21.92 13.43
C TYR A 297 13.46 -21.95 14.85
N ASP A 298 13.96 -20.81 15.33
CA ASP A 298 14.40 -20.65 16.71
C ASP A 298 13.86 -19.35 17.37
N GLY A 299 13.17 -18.51 16.58
CA GLY A 299 12.58 -17.26 17.03
C GLY A 299 13.60 -16.15 17.33
N VAL A 300 14.87 -16.35 17.05
CA VAL A 300 15.98 -15.42 17.36
C VAL A 300 16.88 -15.20 16.13
N THR A 301 17.48 -16.27 15.62
CA THR A 301 18.40 -16.23 14.48
C THR A 301 17.77 -16.65 13.17
N ASN A 302 16.63 -17.35 13.22
CA ASN A 302 15.77 -17.64 12.08
C ASN A 302 14.31 -17.44 12.50
N ILE A 303 13.66 -16.40 11.93
CA ILE A 303 12.30 -15.94 12.27
C ILE A 303 11.44 -16.02 11.01
N GLN A 304 11.23 -17.22 10.48
CA GLN A 304 10.33 -17.44 9.36
C GLN A 304 8.86 -17.49 9.82
N GLU A 305 7.93 -17.39 8.87
CA GLU A 305 6.48 -17.55 9.05
C GLU A 305 5.90 -16.71 10.20
N SER A 306 6.40 -15.47 10.37
CA SER A 306 6.14 -14.67 11.55
C SER A 306 5.69 -13.24 11.24
N VAL A 307 4.82 -12.68 12.07
CA VAL A 307 4.72 -11.22 12.23
C VAL A 307 5.83 -10.80 13.18
N VAL A 308 6.64 -9.83 12.75
CA VAL A 308 7.80 -9.33 13.50
C VAL A 308 7.60 -7.86 13.80
N LYS A 309 7.77 -7.45 15.06
CA LYS A 309 7.81 -6.05 15.51
C LYS A 309 9.27 -5.66 15.80
N MET A 310 9.77 -4.67 15.07
CA MET A 310 11.16 -4.19 15.13
C MET A 310 11.24 -2.79 15.70
N SER A 311 12.33 -2.49 16.41
CA SER A 311 12.67 -1.11 16.77
C SER A 311 12.89 -0.23 15.53
N PRO A 312 12.62 1.09 15.62
CA PRO A 312 12.78 2.02 14.49
C PRO A 312 14.21 2.06 13.91
N THR A 313 15.22 1.74 14.72
CA THR A 313 16.63 1.73 14.31
C THR A 313 17.11 0.37 13.78
N LEU A 314 16.22 -0.61 13.67
CA LEU A 314 16.49 -2.00 13.25
C LEU A 314 17.56 -2.71 14.10
N THR A 315 17.67 -2.35 15.38
CA THR A 315 18.65 -2.94 16.31
C THR A 315 18.08 -4.07 17.13
N THR A 316 16.75 -4.14 17.27
CA THR A 316 16.11 -5.05 18.23
C THR A 316 14.80 -5.56 17.68
N VAL A 317 14.63 -6.89 17.67
CA VAL A 317 13.31 -7.53 17.57
C VAL A 317 12.61 -7.31 18.90
N LEU A 318 11.51 -6.55 18.89
CA LEU A 318 10.77 -6.19 20.10
C LEU A 318 9.77 -7.27 20.48
N ASP A 319 9.10 -7.85 19.46
CA ASP A 319 8.08 -8.88 19.64
C ASP A 319 7.88 -9.68 18.35
N VAL A 320 7.33 -10.88 18.47
CA VAL A 320 6.98 -11.75 17.34
C VAL A 320 5.66 -12.47 17.60
N PHE A 321 4.96 -12.83 16.53
CA PHE A 321 3.96 -13.89 16.55
C PHE A 321 4.26 -14.88 15.44
N THR A 322 4.38 -16.15 15.80
CA THR A 322 4.58 -17.26 14.88
C THR A 322 3.43 -18.27 15.04
N PRO A 323 2.73 -18.65 13.97
CA PRO A 323 1.67 -19.65 14.03
C PRO A 323 2.16 -20.98 14.58
N SER A 324 1.32 -21.66 15.38
CA SER A 324 1.65 -22.95 15.99
C SER A 324 1.96 -24.09 15.01
N ASN A 325 1.60 -23.90 13.75
CA ASN A 325 1.84 -24.83 12.65
C ASN A 325 2.92 -24.35 11.67
N GLU A 326 3.90 -23.56 12.14
CA GLU A 326 4.93 -22.95 11.28
C GLU A 326 5.70 -24.01 10.47
N GLU A 327 6.07 -25.13 11.09
CA GLU A 327 6.75 -26.23 10.42
C GLU A 327 5.93 -26.83 9.26
N ALA A 328 4.61 -26.89 9.40
CA ALA A 328 3.72 -27.31 8.31
C ALA A 328 3.64 -26.24 7.20
N LEU A 329 3.71 -24.94 7.56
CA LEU A 329 3.77 -23.85 6.58
C LEU A 329 5.05 -23.93 5.75
N ASP A 330 6.20 -24.14 6.38
CA ASP A 330 7.48 -24.36 5.71
C ASP A 330 7.43 -25.58 4.74
N ASN A 331 6.92 -26.70 5.21
CA ASN A 331 6.86 -27.95 4.43
C ASN A 331 5.89 -27.89 3.24
N GLU A 332 4.80 -27.12 3.36
CA GLU A 332 3.72 -27.05 2.37
C GLU A 332 3.78 -25.79 1.49
N ASP A 333 4.84 -25.00 1.59
CA ASP A 333 4.93 -23.69 0.92
C ASP A 333 3.70 -22.84 1.29
N GLY A 334 3.37 -22.84 2.57
CA GLY A 334 2.16 -22.26 3.14
C GLY A 334 2.23 -20.76 3.43
N ASP A 335 3.35 -20.14 3.22
CA ASP A 335 3.77 -18.75 3.42
C ASP A 335 2.80 -17.83 4.17
N PHE A 336 3.03 -17.60 5.43
CA PHE A 336 2.39 -16.51 6.14
C PHE A 336 2.84 -15.15 5.55
N GLY A 337 4.09 -15.07 5.10
CA GLY A 337 4.68 -13.92 4.45
C GLY A 337 4.06 -13.50 3.10
N SER A 338 3.08 -14.23 2.58
CA SER A 338 2.34 -13.84 1.37
C SER A 338 1.39 -12.65 1.58
N GLY A 339 1.04 -12.34 2.83
CA GLY A 339 0.24 -11.19 3.21
C GLY A 339 1.06 -10.13 3.92
N GLY A 340 0.38 -9.10 4.43
CA GLY A 340 0.98 -8.04 5.22
C GLY A 340 0.35 -7.92 6.60
N ALA A 341 0.97 -7.12 7.46
CA ALA A 341 0.41 -6.73 8.74
C ALA A 341 -0.29 -5.37 8.63
N LEU A 342 -1.55 -5.32 9.05
CA LEU A 342 -2.34 -4.10 9.23
C LEU A 342 -2.38 -3.78 10.73
N VAL A 343 -1.91 -2.61 11.13
CA VAL A 343 -2.13 -2.05 12.46
C VAL A 343 -3.50 -1.37 12.45
N LEU A 344 -4.35 -1.66 13.43
CA LEU A 344 -5.63 -1.01 13.54
C LEU A 344 -5.48 0.31 14.32
N PRO A 345 -6.18 1.39 13.91
CA PRO A 345 -6.34 2.54 14.79
C PRO A 345 -6.87 2.11 16.16
N ASP A 346 -6.59 2.86 17.22
CA ASP A 346 -6.98 2.53 18.58
C ASP A 346 -8.43 2.11 18.70
N GLN A 347 -8.65 0.99 19.36
CA GLN A 347 -9.99 0.45 19.62
C GLN A 347 -10.42 0.76 21.06
N ALA A 348 -11.73 0.87 21.26
CA ALA A 348 -12.26 1.03 22.61
C ALA A 348 -12.02 -0.22 23.48
N GLY A 349 -11.89 -0.06 24.78
CA GLY A 349 -11.78 -1.16 25.75
C GLY A 349 -10.39 -1.33 26.34
N SER A 350 -10.12 -2.50 26.93
CA SER A 350 -8.89 -2.78 27.67
C SER A 350 -7.71 -3.24 26.80
N THR A 351 -7.95 -3.47 25.51
CA THR A 351 -6.92 -3.88 24.54
C THR A 351 -7.08 -3.00 23.30
N PRO A 352 -6.60 -1.74 23.37
CA PRO A 352 -6.82 -0.76 22.30
C PRO A 352 -5.96 -1.04 21.06
N HIS A 353 -4.73 -1.53 21.23
CA HIS A 353 -3.76 -1.68 20.17
C HIS A 353 -3.89 -3.07 19.55
N LEU A 354 -4.41 -3.13 18.34
CA LEU A 354 -4.67 -4.37 17.62
C LEU A 354 -3.95 -4.40 16.27
N ALA A 355 -3.51 -5.58 15.88
CA ALA A 355 -3.00 -5.84 14.54
C ALA A 355 -3.64 -7.09 13.94
N VAL A 356 -3.73 -7.14 12.60
CA VAL A 356 -4.16 -8.34 11.87
C VAL A 356 -3.17 -8.67 10.75
N ALA A 357 -2.94 -9.96 10.54
CA ALA A 357 -2.19 -10.46 9.40
C ALA A 357 -2.82 -11.75 8.87
N ALA A 358 -2.75 -11.97 7.56
CA ALA A 358 -3.23 -13.19 6.93
C ALA A 358 -2.27 -13.64 5.83
N GLY A 359 -2.20 -14.95 5.59
CA GLY A 359 -1.27 -15.53 4.62
C GLY A 359 -1.89 -16.56 3.70
N LYS A 360 -1.05 -17.16 2.89
CA LYS A 360 -1.33 -18.13 1.83
C LYS A 360 -2.14 -19.33 2.32
N PHE A 361 -1.92 -19.74 3.56
CA PHE A 361 -2.64 -20.84 4.20
C PHE A 361 -4.11 -20.52 4.54
N GLY A 362 -4.52 -19.26 4.40
CA GLY A 362 -5.93 -18.85 4.48
C GLY A 362 -6.43 -18.57 5.89
N LYS A 363 -5.55 -18.40 6.84
CA LYS A 363 -5.87 -17.93 8.19
C LYS A 363 -5.52 -16.46 8.36
N MET A 364 -6.35 -15.75 9.11
CA MET A 364 -6.11 -14.39 9.58
C MET A 364 -6.03 -14.43 11.11
N TYR A 365 -5.03 -13.79 11.66
CA TYR A 365 -4.80 -13.70 13.10
C TYR A 365 -5.09 -12.27 13.57
N LEU A 366 -5.86 -12.14 14.67
CA LEU A 366 -6.03 -10.90 15.40
C LEU A 366 -5.11 -10.94 16.62
N MET A 367 -4.19 -10.02 16.69
CA MET A 367 -3.15 -9.93 17.71
C MET A 367 -3.36 -8.69 18.60
N ASN A 368 -2.95 -8.79 19.85
CA ASN A 368 -2.67 -7.62 20.67
C ASN A 368 -1.29 -7.09 20.27
N GLU A 369 -1.20 -5.85 19.83
CA GLU A 369 0.04 -5.26 19.35
C GLU A 369 1.06 -5.02 20.48
N ASP A 370 0.59 -4.87 21.73
CA ASP A 370 1.45 -4.75 22.92
C ASP A 370 2.07 -6.11 23.33
N ASN A 371 1.54 -7.22 22.81
CA ASN A 371 2.03 -8.56 23.04
C ASN A 371 1.50 -9.47 21.92
N LEU A 372 2.27 -9.62 20.86
CA LEU A 372 1.88 -10.36 19.66
C LEU A 372 1.62 -11.85 19.94
N GLY A 373 2.21 -12.41 20.98
CA GLY A 373 1.89 -13.75 21.47
C GLY A 373 3.03 -14.76 21.37
N GLY A 374 4.14 -14.44 20.73
CA GLY A 374 5.30 -15.33 20.58
C GLY A 374 5.01 -16.60 19.78
N TYR A 375 5.79 -17.64 20.04
CA TYR A 375 5.61 -18.96 19.45
C TYR A 375 5.19 -19.98 20.50
N SER A 376 4.25 -20.84 20.14
CA SER A 376 3.93 -22.06 20.90
C SER A 376 3.48 -23.16 19.94
N PRO A 377 4.09 -24.34 19.94
CA PRO A 377 3.71 -25.44 19.04
C PRO A 377 2.32 -26.02 19.32
N ASN A 378 1.73 -25.71 20.48
CA ASN A 378 0.45 -26.29 20.91
C ASN A 378 -0.75 -25.39 20.62
N LYS A 379 -0.56 -24.08 20.49
CA LYS A 379 -1.65 -23.10 20.27
C LYS A 379 -1.13 -21.77 19.77
N ASN A 380 -1.97 -21.04 19.06
CA ASN A 380 -1.74 -19.64 18.74
C ASN A 380 -2.14 -18.76 19.93
N ASN A 381 -1.18 -18.03 20.51
CA ASN A 381 -1.42 -17.11 21.63
C ASN A 381 -1.91 -15.74 21.13
N VAL A 382 -3.00 -15.71 20.38
CA VAL A 382 -3.60 -14.52 19.77
C VAL A 382 -5.04 -14.33 20.25
N LEU A 383 -5.59 -13.17 20.02
CA LEU A 383 -6.98 -12.83 20.39
C LEU A 383 -8.00 -13.58 19.55
N GLY A 384 -7.64 -13.96 18.31
CA GLY A 384 -8.51 -14.75 17.47
C GLY A 384 -7.83 -15.25 16.20
N THR A 385 -8.32 -16.39 15.70
CA THR A 385 -7.90 -16.98 14.41
C THR A 385 -9.13 -17.19 13.53
N TYR A 386 -9.09 -16.67 12.31
CA TYR A 386 -10.23 -16.61 11.40
C TYR A 386 -9.88 -17.23 10.05
N THR A 387 -10.82 -17.95 9.45
CA THR A 387 -10.65 -18.49 8.10
C THR A 387 -11.11 -17.47 7.08
N VAL A 388 -10.17 -16.92 6.31
CA VAL A 388 -10.43 -15.94 5.25
C VAL A 388 -10.28 -16.50 3.85
N GLY A 389 -9.67 -17.69 3.73
CA GLY A 389 -9.27 -18.31 2.46
C GLY A 389 -7.87 -17.86 2.04
N LYS A 390 -7.27 -18.59 1.09
CA LYS A 390 -5.90 -18.34 0.61
C LYS A 390 -5.70 -16.87 0.23
N CYS A 391 -4.63 -16.27 0.70
CA CYS A 391 -4.41 -14.83 0.66
C CYS A 391 -2.98 -14.49 0.22
N TRP A 392 -2.79 -14.14 -1.05
CA TRP A 392 -1.71 -13.28 -1.55
C TRP A 392 -2.25 -11.85 -1.53
N CYS A 393 -2.50 -11.31 -0.38
CA CYS A 393 -3.31 -10.11 -0.21
C CYS A 393 -2.94 -9.36 1.06
N GLY A 394 -3.59 -8.23 1.31
CA GLY A 394 -3.53 -7.50 2.56
C GLY A 394 -4.93 -7.14 3.04
N GLN A 395 -5.05 -6.91 4.33
CA GLN A 395 -6.27 -6.45 4.96
C GLN A 395 -6.37 -4.93 4.82
N SER A 396 -7.61 -4.43 4.92
CA SER A 396 -7.91 -3.00 5.02
C SER A 396 -8.82 -2.75 6.22
N TYR A 397 -9.01 -1.48 6.58
CA TYR A 397 -9.80 -1.09 7.73
C TYR A 397 -10.67 0.15 7.42
N PHE A 398 -11.84 0.24 8.03
CA PHE A 398 -12.65 1.47 8.09
C PHE A 398 -13.54 1.46 9.33
N VAL A 399 -14.13 2.60 9.66
CA VAL A 399 -15.15 2.72 10.71
C VAL A 399 -16.52 2.82 10.05
N ASP A 400 -17.43 1.94 10.47
CA ASP A 400 -18.82 1.90 10.00
C ASP A 400 -19.60 3.09 10.56
N HIS A 401 -20.36 3.75 9.68
CA HIS A 401 -21.15 4.94 10.07
C HIS A 401 -22.28 4.62 11.05
N ALA A 402 -22.90 3.46 10.91
CA ALA A 402 -24.10 3.13 11.67
C ALA A 402 -23.85 2.91 13.16
N ASP A 403 -22.68 2.40 13.54
CA ASP A 403 -22.36 2.09 14.95
C ASP A 403 -21.04 2.67 15.46
N GLY A 404 -20.26 3.33 14.60
CA GLY A 404 -18.98 3.92 14.96
C GLY A 404 -17.89 2.89 15.30
N ILE A 405 -18.08 1.62 14.93
CA ILE A 405 -17.14 0.53 15.26
C ILE A 405 -16.28 0.18 14.06
N GLY A 406 -15.02 -0.16 14.34
CA GLY A 406 -14.05 -0.59 13.33
C GLY A 406 -14.48 -1.85 12.57
N ARG A 407 -14.12 -1.88 11.31
CA ARG A 407 -14.30 -3.01 10.38
C ARG A 407 -12.96 -3.39 9.77
N VAL A 408 -12.58 -4.64 9.92
CA VAL A 408 -11.49 -5.23 9.13
C VAL A 408 -12.09 -5.78 7.84
N VAL A 409 -11.42 -5.52 6.72
CA VAL A 409 -11.80 -6.05 5.40
C VAL A 409 -10.74 -7.05 4.97
N SER A 410 -11.13 -8.29 4.72
CA SER A 410 -10.27 -9.34 4.18
C SER A 410 -10.69 -9.71 2.76
N SER A 411 -9.73 -10.14 1.95
CA SER A 411 -9.91 -10.42 0.52
C SER A 411 -9.35 -11.78 0.08
N GLY A 412 -9.27 -12.72 0.99
CA GLY A 412 -8.82 -14.08 0.70
C GLY A 412 -9.76 -14.84 -0.24
N ASN A 413 -9.21 -15.81 -0.98
CA ASN A 413 -9.87 -16.51 -2.07
C ASN A 413 -10.40 -15.54 -3.14
N ARG A 414 -11.73 -15.46 -3.28
CA ARG A 414 -12.43 -14.68 -4.33
C ARG A 414 -13.50 -13.76 -3.77
N GLN A 415 -13.45 -13.46 -2.47
CA GLN A 415 -14.50 -12.66 -1.82
C GLN A 415 -13.90 -11.61 -0.89
N VAL A 416 -14.48 -10.42 -0.92
CA VAL A 416 -14.35 -9.46 0.16
C VAL A 416 -15.22 -9.92 1.33
N ARG A 417 -14.66 -9.93 2.54
CA ARG A 417 -15.40 -10.17 3.79
C ARG A 417 -15.16 -9.01 4.74
N VAL A 418 -16.22 -8.56 5.39
CA VAL A 418 -16.18 -7.48 6.37
C VAL A 418 -16.39 -8.07 7.76
N TRP A 419 -15.50 -7.73 8.67
CA TRP A 419 -15.45 -8.22 10.03
C TRP A 419 -15.59 -7.05 11.01
N LYS A 420 -16.63 -7.07 11.84
CA LYS A 420 -16.80 -6.11 12.92
C LYS A 420 -15.78 -6.39 14.04
N VAL A 421 -15.06 -5.38 14.49
CA VAL A 421 -14.20 -5.46 15.66
C VAL A 421 -15.08 -5.52 16.90
N GLN A 422 -14.87 -6.53 17.73
CA GLN A 422 -15.52 -6.69 19.02
C GLN A 422 -14.51 -6.38 20.12
N THR A 423 -14.85 -5.53 21.06
CA THR A 423 -13.98 -5.12 22.17
C THR A 423 -14.55 -5.52 23.54
N SER A 424 -15.79 -6.00 23.58
CA SER A 424 -16.49 -6.43 24.79
C SER A 424 -17.54 -7.50 24.46
N PRO A 425 -17.77 -8.51 25.30
CA PRO A 425 -17.03 -8.86 26.53
C PRO A 425 -15.66 -9.49 26.25
N THR A 426 -15.41 -9.92 25.02
CA THR A 426 -14.16 -10.51 24.57
C THR A 426 -13.71 -9.82 23.29
N VAL A 427 -12.42 -9.51 23.19
CA VAL A 427 -11.85 -8.95 21.96
C VAL A 427 -11.85 -10.01 20.86
N GLY A 428 -12.29 -9.62 19.65
CA GLY A 428 -12.43 -10.56 18.54
C GLY A 428 -12.93 -9.88 17.26
N LEU A 429 -13.16 -10.70 16.23
CA LEU A 429 -13.77 -10.28 14.97
C LEU A 429 -15.03 -11.10 14.69
N GLN A 430 -16.07 -10.44 14.23
CA GLN A 430 -17.33 -11.08 13.78
C GLN A 430 -17.56 -10.77 12.31
N GLN A 431 -17.61 -11.78 11.45
CA GLN A 431 -17.98 -11.56 10.06
C GLN A 431 -19.43 -11.05 9.97
N VAL A 432 -19.62 -9.90 9.35
CA VAL A 432 -20.94 -9.26 9.23
C VAL A 432 -21.52 -9.34 7.82
N THR A 433 -20.68 -9.27 6.79
CA THR A 433 -21.13 -9.36 5.40
C THR A 433 -20.00 -9.84 4.47
N SER A 434 -20.36 -10.17 3.22
CA SER A 434 -19.39 -10.54 2.19
C SER A 434 -19.85 -10.11 0.79
N SER A 435 -18.91 -10.02 -0.16
CA SER A 435 -19.24 -9.79 -1.57
C SER A 435 -19.71 -11.06 -2.28
N THR A 436 -20.23 -10.92 -3.50
CA THR A 436 -20.22 -11.99 -4.50
C THR A 436 -18.78 -12.36 -4.86
N SER A 437 -18.58 -13.51 -5.52
CA SER A 437 -17.25 -13.85 -6.06
C SER A 437 -16.83 -12.84 -7.12
N ILE A 438 -15.61 -12.30 -7.02
CA ILE A 438 -15.08 -11.33 -7.97
C ILE A 438 -14.12 -11.95 -9.01
N GLY A 439 -14.08 -13.26 -9.08
CA GLY A 439 -13.22 -13.96 -10.03
C GLY A 439 -11.79 -14.14 -9.54
N GLY A 440 -10.91 -14.54 -10.45
CA GLY A 440 -9.55 -14.94 -10.14
C GLY A 440 -9.43 -16.46 -10.05
N GLY A 441 -8.34 -17.01 -10.49
CA GLY A 441 -8.17 -18.46 -10.61
C GLY A 441 -6.87 -18.96 -10.02
N GLN A 442 -5.79 -18.37 -10.44
CA GLN A 442 -4.46 -18.69 -9.96
C GLN A 442 -4.15 -17.79 -8.76
N ASP A 443 -3.56 -18.34 -7.72
CA ASP A 443 -3.10 -17.64 -6.54
C ASP A 443 -4.14 -16.66 -5.97
N PRO A 444 -5.10 -17.14 -5.22
CA PRO A 444 -6.26 -16.37 -4.79
C PRO A 444 -5.95 -15.30 -3.76
N GLY A 445 -6.83 -14.34 -3.65
CA GLY A 445 -6.70 -13.12 -2.87
C GLY A 445 -6.49 -11.92 -3.80
N PHE A 446 -6.67 -10.73 -3.28
CA PHE A 446 -6.51 -9.45 -3.99
C PHE A 446 -6.43 -8.32 -2.98
N PHE A 447 -6.22 -7.10 -3.46
CA PHE A 447 -6.14 -5.92 -2.59
C PHE A 447 -7.42 -5.10 -2.63
N THR A 448 -7.74 -4.47 -1.50
CA THR A 448 -8.91 -3.60 -1.35
C THR A 448 -8.50 -2.22 -0.86
N THR A 449 -9.32 -1.23 -1.20
CA THR A 449 -9.25 0.13 -0.71
C THR A 449 -10.64 0.57 -0.29
N ILE A 450 -10.75 1.36 0.75
CA ILE A 450 -12.01 1.94 1.20
C ILE A 450 -11.98 3.45 0.98
N SER A 451 -13.07 4.02 0.49
CA SER A 451 -13.28 5.46 0.41
C SER A 451 -14.54 5.87 1.14
N SER A 452 -14.51 6.99 1.88
CA SER A 452 -15.66 7.54 2.59
C SER A 452 -15.46 9.02 2.92
N ASN A 453 -16.53 9.71 3.26
CA ASN A 453 -16.49 11.07 3.80
C ASN A 453 -16.59 11.01 5.34
N GLY A 454 -15.45 11.08 6.03
CA GLY A 454 -15.36 10.63 7.40
C GLY A 454 -15.75 9.15 7.48
N THR A 455 -16.78 8.80 8.26
CA THR A 455 -17.36 7.46 8.29
C THR A 455 -18.52 7.27 7.30
N SER A 456 -19.03 8.34 6.66
CA SER A 456 -20.24 8.30 5.83
C SER A 456 -19.95 7.82 4.41
N ASN A 457 -20.91 7.08 3.83
CA ASN A 457 -20.87 6.60 2.45
C ASN A 457 -19.65 5.73 2.12
N PRO A 458 -19.30 4.74 2.94
CA PRO A 458 -18.16 3.88 2.64
C PRO A 458 -18.39 3.07 1.36
N ILE A 459 -17.34 2.95 0.55
CA ILE A 459 -17.30 2.09 -0.63
C ILE A 459 -16.03 1.24 -0.54
N ILE A 460 -16.17 -0.07 -0.68
CA ILE A 460 -15.04 -0.98 -0.80
C ILE A 460 -14.73 -1.20 -2.27
N TRP A 461 -13.52 -0.87 -2.67
CA TRP A 461 -13.00 -1.04 -4.01
C TRP A 461 -12.07 -2.24 -4.06
N ALA A 462 -12.12 -2.99 -5.16
CA ALA A 462 -11.25 -4.14 -5.38
C ALA A 462 -10.95 -4.30 -6.87
N VAL A 463 -9.75 -4.79 -7.19
CA VAL A 463 -9.37 -5.20 -8.54
C VAL A 463 -9.24 -6.73 -8.55
N SER A 464 -9.94 -7.38 -9.48
CA SER A 464 -9.82 -8.83 -9.63
C SER A 464 -8.45 -9.21 -10.17
N ARG A 465 -7.87 -10.29 -9.66
CA ARG A 465 -6.73 -10.92 -10.30
C ARG A 465 -7.13 -11.66 -11.57
N PRO A 466 -6.23 -11.80 -12.54
CA PRO A 466 -6.51 -12.57 -13.74
C PRO A 466 -6.80 -14.04 -13.40
N PRO A 467 -7.70 -14.70 -14.12
CA PRO A 467 -8.08 -16.09 -13.84
C PRO A 467 -6.99 -17.11 -14.21
N ASN A 468 -6.12 -16.77 -15.15
CA ASN A 468 -5.06 -17.63 -15.67
C ASN A 468 -3.79 -16.83 -15.96
N SER A 469 -2.66 -17.52 -16.14
CA SER A 469 -1.46 -16.94 -16.75
C SER A 469 -1.74 -16.60 -18.21
N GLY A 470 -1.15 -15.50 -18.68
CA GLY A 470 -1.38 -14.96 -20.02
C GLY A 470 -2.23 -13.70 -19.97
N GLN A 471 -2.34 -13.00 -21.09
CA GLN A 471 -3.00 -11.70 -21.18
C GLN A 471 -4.49 -11.83 -20.86
N SER A 472 -4.84 -11.55 -19.62
CA SER A 472 -6.20 -11.66 -19.09
C SER A 472 -6.71 -10.31 -18.64
N GLN A 473 -7.97 -10.02 -18.98
CA GLN A 473 -8.65 -8.81 -18.51
C GLN A 473 -8.81 -8.85 -16.99
N ILE A 474 -8.49 -7.73 -16.34
CA ILE A 474 -8.82 -7.48 -14.94
C ILE A 474 -10.01 -6.53 -14.85
N ASN A 475 -10.74 -6.56 -13.72
CA ASN A 475 -11.92 -5.73 -13.51
C ASN A 475 -11.83 -4.98 -12.20
N LEU A 476 -12.25 -3.72 -12.22
CA LEU A 476 -12.54 -2.93 -11.03
C LEU A 476 -13.95 -3.27 -10.53
N PHE A 477 -14.06 -3.47 -9.22
CA PHE A 477 -15.32 -3.65 -8.50
C PHE A 477 -15.49 -2.59 -7.43
N ALA A 478 -16.74 -2.22 -7.16
CA ALA A 478 -17.12 -1.42 -6.02
C ALA A 478 -18.29 -2.10 -5.28
N PHE A 479 -18.23 -2.09 -3.94
CA PHE A 479 -19.26 -2.69 -3.08
C PHE A 479 -19.69 -1.70 -2.00
N ASP A 480 -20.99 -1.75 -1.65
CA ASP A 480 -21.56 -1.02 -0.54
C ASP A 480 -21.57 -1.92 0.71
N PRO A 481 -20.69 -1.69 1.70
CA PRO A 481 -20.62 -2.50 2.91
C PRO A 481 -21.81 -2.28 3.86
N GLU A 482 -22.54 -1.18 3.71
CA GLU A 482 -23.66 -0.80 4.55
C GLU A 482 -25.03 -1.13 3.90
N SER A 483 -25.05 -1.82 2.75
CA SER A 483 -26.28 -2.15 2.04
C SER A 483 -27.22 -3.12 2.78
N GLY A 484 -26.80 -3.61 3.94
CA GLY A 484 -27.54 -4.54 4.78
C GLY A 484 -27.45 -6.00 4.31
N GLY A 485 -27.80 -6.92 5.23
CA GLY A 485 -27.81 -8.35 4.96
C GLY A 485 -26.41 -9.00 4.95
N THR A 486 -26.40 -10.30 4.68
CA THR A 486 -25.18 -11.13 4.67
C THR A 486 -24.34 -10.97 3.41
N ARG A 487 -24.85 -10.22 2.41
CA ARG A 487 -24.18 -9.98 1.13
C ARG A 487 -24.24 -8.52 0.74
N MET A 488 -23.07 -7.93 0.51
CA MET A 488 -22.93 -6.55 0.04
C MET A 488 -23.51 -6.35 -1.36
N LYS A 489 -24.13 -5.20 -1.59
CA LYS A 489 -24.54 -4.75 -2.92
C LYS A 489 -23.32 -4.41 -3.76
N GLN A 490 -23.19 -5.03 -4.94
CA GLN A 490 -22.23 -4.60 -5.93
C GLN A 490 -22.73 -3.32 -6.60
N LEU A 491 -21.96 -2.24 -6.50
CA LEU A 491 -22.27 -0.94 -7.10
C LEU A 491 -21.76 -0.85 -8.53
N PHE A 492 -20.53 -1.36 -8.77
CA PHE A 492 -19.87 -1.25 -10.07
C PHE A 492 -19.09 -2.52 -10.39
N LYS A 493 -18.96 -2.80 -11.69
CA LYS A 493 -18.01 -3.73 -12.30
C LYS A 493 -17.66 -3.22 -13.68
N GLY A 494 -16.38 -3.04 -13.96
CA GLY A 494 -15.90 -2.60 -15.27
C GLY A 494 -14.50 -3.11 -15.58
N ALA A 495 -14.15 -3.23 -16.87
CA ALA A 495 -12.81 -3.56 -17.30
C ALA A 495 -11.81 -2.50 -16.79
N ALA A 496 -10.69 -2.95 -16.24
CA ALA A 496 -9.68 -2.08 -15.62
C ALA A 496 -8.24 -2.41 -16.10
N GLY A 497 -8.11 -2.89 -17.32
CA GLY A 497 -6.85 -3.23 -17.93
C GLY A 497 -6.62 -4.73 -18.08
N SER A 498 -5.35 -5.13 -18.13
CA SER A 498 -4.96 -6.53 -18.33
C SER A 498 -3.74 -6.88 -17.49
N TRP A 499 -3.51 -8.17 -17.29
CA TRP A 499 -2.35 -8.70 -16.61
C TRP A 499 -1.86 -9.98 -17.31
N PRO A 500 -0.61 -10.01 -17.84
CA PRO A 500 -0.13 -11.12 -18.65
C PRO A 500 0.51 -12.25 -17.84
N ASN A 501 0.85 -12.01 -16.59
CA ASN A 501 1.61 -12.92 -15.73
C ASN A 501 0.73 -13.65 -14.71
N ARG A 502 1.37 -14.29 -13.73
CA ARG A 502 0.66 -14.97 -12.63
C ARG A 502 -0.14 -13.97 -11.78
N GLY A 503 -1.36 -14.35 -11.46
CA GLY A 503 -2.25 -13.49 -10.67
C GLY A 503 -1.76 -13.24 -9.25
N GLY A 504 -1.14 -14.22 -8.60
CA GLY A 504 -0.62 -14.09 -7.23
C GLY A 504 0.53 -13.10 -7.07
N ASP A 505 1.24 -12.84 -8.16
CA ASP A 505 2.36 -11.89 -8.14
C ASP A 505 1.92 -10.45 -8.47
N SER A 506 0.68 -10.24 -8.89
CA SER A 506 0.14 -8.91 -9.18
C SER A 506 -0.18 -8.13 -7.90
N ASN A 507 0.31 -6.89 -7.81
CA ASN A 507 -0.05 -5.95 -6.75
C ASN A 507 -1.03 -4.90 -7.29
N LEU A 508 -2.23 -5.36 -7.67
CA LEU A 508 -3.29 -4.53 -8.28
C LEU A 508 -4.12 -3.83 -7.21
N VAL A 509 -3.68 -2.67 -6.78
CA VAL A 509 -4.34 -1.87 -5.73
C VAL A 509 -5.12 -0.73 -6.36
N PRO A 510 -6.45 -0.65 -6.21
CA PRO A 510 -7.20 0.52 -6.63
C PRO A 510 -6.91 1.69 -5.68
N VAL A 511 -6.70 2.88 -6.23
CA VAL A 511 -6.47 4.12 -5.44
C VAL A 511 -7.61 5.07 -5.68
N VAL A 512 -8.17 5.63 -4.60
CA VAL A 512 -9.28 6.59 -4.66
C VAL A 512 -8.83 7.93 -4.11
N ALA A 513 -8.96 8.98 -4.92
CA ALA A 513 -8.68 10.35 -4.50
C ALA A 513 -9.50 11.33 -5.36
N ASP A 514 -10.02 12.37 -4.73
CA ASP A 514 -10.64 13.54 -5.38
C ASP A 514 -11.72 13.18 -6.42
N GLY A 515 -12.59 12.22 -6.09
CA GLY A 515 -13.68 11.77 -6.96
C GLY A 515 -13.26 10.87 -8.11
N MET A 516 -12.05 10.34 -8.07
CA MET A 516 -11.49 9.45 -9.09
C MET A 516 -10.97 8.15 -8.49
N VAL A 517 -10.94 7.10 -9.33
CA VAL A 517 -10.34 5.81 -9.01
C VAL A 517 -9.27 5.49 -10.04
N PHE A 518 -8.06 5.23 -9.57
CA PHE A 518 -6.88 4.94 -10.38
C PHE A 518 -6.57 3.45 -10.30
N VAL A 519 -6.47 2.80 -11.45
CA VAL A 519 -6.06 1.39 -11.55
C VAL A 519 -4.92 1.29 -12.55
N ALA A 520 -3.72 1.01 -12.04
CA ALA A 520 -2.56 0.72 -12.88
C ALA A 520 -2.47 -0.79 -13.12
N SER A 521 -2.02 -1.17 -14.32
CA SER A 521 -1.91 -2.56 -14.74
C SER A 521 -0.81 -2.73 -15.80
N ASN A 522 -0.93 -3.72 -16.67
CA ASN A 522 0.05 -3.91 -17.72
C ASN A 522 0.00 -2.78 -18.75
N GLN A 523 1.06 -1.99 -18.83
CA GLN A 523 1.30 -0.92 -19.81
C GLN A 523 0.22 0.18 -19.85
N GLN A 524 -0.50 0.38 -18.73
CA GLN A 524 -1.53 1.42 -18.67
C GLN A 524 -1.91 1.83 -17.25
N LEU A 525 -2.36 3.08 -17.14
CA LEU A 525 -3.13 3.60 -16.03
C LEU A 525 -4.55 3.91 -16.52
N GLN A 526 -5.57 3.34 -15.89
CA GLN A 526 -6.96 3.70 -16.11
C GLN A 526 -7.48 4.58 -14.98
N ILE A 527 -8.18 5.67 -15.36
CA ILE A 527 -8.79 6.64 -14.47
C ILE A 527 -10.30 6.53 -14.60
N PHE A 528 -10.99 6.21 -13.50
CA PHE A 528 -12.45 6.14 -13.42
C PHE A 528 -12.99 7.30 -12.60
N GLY A 529 -14.23 7.70 -12.85
CA GLY A 529 -14.91 8.77 -12.11
C GLY A 529 -16.30 9.03 -12.65
N LEU A 530 -16.90 10.16 -12.27
CA LEU A 530 -18.23 10.55 -12.75
C LEU A 530 -18.15 11.10 -14.19
N THR A 531 -18.85 10.44 -15.12
CA THR A 531 -18.77 10.71 -16.56
C THR A 531 -19.63 11.90 -17.03
N GLY A 532 -20.32 12.60 -16.11
CA GLY A 532 -21.26 13.67 -16.45
C GLY A 532 -22.53 13.22 -17.21
N LYS A 533 -22.68 11.95 -17.51
CA LYS A 533 -23.91 11.41 -18.11
C LYS A 533 -25.01 11.41 -17.05
N LYS A 534 -26.05 12.24 -17.25
CA LYS A 534 -27.27 12.17 -16.45
C LYS A 534 -27.82 10.73 -16.56
N ALA A 535 -28.18 10.14 -15.43
CA ALA A 535 -28.96 8.88 -15.44
C ALA A 535 -30.15 9.09 -16.39
N LYS A 536 -30.30 8.21 -17.38
CA LYS A 536 -31.56 8.14 -18.13
C LYS A 536 -32.63 7.78 -17.12
N GLN A 537 -33.60 8.70 -16.92
CA GLN A 537 -34.80 8.49 -16.11
C GLN A 537 -35.61 7.31 -16.64
#